data_1282fb163eab5a959a21d6c147ab29ef
#
_entry.id   1282fb163eab5a959a21d6c147ab29ef
#
_cell.length_a   1.000
_cell.length_b   1.000
_cell.length_c   1.000
_cell.angle_alpha   90.00
_cell.angle_beta   90.00
_cell.angle_gamma   90.00
#
_symmetry.space_group_name_H-M   'P 1'
#
loop_
_entity.id
_entity.type
_entity.pdbx_description
1 polymer ?
#
loop_
_entity_poly.entity_id
_entity_poly.type
_entity_poly.pdbx_seq_one_letter_code
_entity_poly.pdbx_strand_id
1 'polypeptide(L)'
;GGLLDSGFSATNLSVVDPLAAAQDNARQAGIEHVFDSAPGEALLADLIVLAIKPQITKAALQPLAGQLGTHSLVLSIVAGINAESLAALLGLSDTGHIIRCMPSTPALVGEGMTGLFASREAGSAEGKALAERVMSSVGQCVWVENESDLDVVTAISGSGPAYFFLFIESLTDAAIALGMNGESARKLALQTALGASRLASLSSEDAATLRKNVTSPGGTTEQAIQAFEAADI
;
A
#
# COMPACT_ATOMS: atom_id res chain seq x y z
N GLY A 1 -3.14 -12.93 7.35
CA GLY A 1 -2.11 -12.49 6.44
C GLY A 1 -1.02 -11.70 7.14
N GLY A 2 -0.50 -10.66 6.48
CA GLY A 2 0.73 -9.95 6.85
C GLY A 2 0.95 -9.67 8.33
N LEU A 3 -0.06 -9.19 9.06
CA LEU A 3 0.07 -8.96 10.51
C LEU A 3 0.39 -10.25 11.28
N LEU A 4 -0.32 -11.33 11.01
CA LEU A 4 -0.09 -12.62 11.68
C LEU A 4 1.28 -13.19 11.32
N ASP A 5 1.66 -13.10 10.05
CA ASP A 5 2.95 -13.56 9.52
C ASP A 5 4.13 -12.78 10.12
N SER A 6 3.91 -11.49 10.45
CA SER A 6 4.89 -10.62 11.13
C SER A 6 4.90 -10.73 12.66
N GLY A 7 4.12 -11.68 13.23
CA GLY A 7 4.16 -12.01 14.66
C GLY A 7 3.16 -11.24 15.53
N PHE A 8 2.15 -10.58 14.96
CA PHE A 8 1.03 -10.09 15.76
C PHE A 8 0.18 -11.28 16.25
N SER A 9 -0.18 -11.28 17.54
CA SER A 9 -1.08 -12.30 18.07
C SER A 9 -2.49 -12.12 17.52
N ALA A 10 -3.12 -13.21 17.08
CA ALA A 10 -4.52 -13.20 16.66
C ALA A 10 -5.48 -12.71 17.75
N THR A 11 -5.15 -12.93 19.02
CA THR A 11 -5.93 -12.47 20.19
C THR A 11 -5.90 -10.94 20.36
N ASN A 12 -4.93 -10.25 19.76
CA ASN A 12 -4.82 -8.80 19.78
C ASN A 12 -5.44 -8.13 18.53
N LEU A 13 -6.06 -8.93 17.66
CA LEU A 13 -6.65 -8.45 16.43
C LEU A 13 -8.18 -8.60 16.48
N SER A 14 -8.86 -7.52 16.13
CA SER A 14 -10.30 -7.54 15.90
C SER A 14 -10.61 -7.14 14.47
N VAL A 15 -11.55 -7.81 13.82
CA VAL A 15 -12.01 -7.48 12.48
C VAL A 15 -13.47 -7.09 12.53
N VAL A 16 -13.80 -5.96 11.93
CA VAL A 16 -15.17 -5.48 11.74
C VAL A 16 -15.44 -5.38 10.25
N ASP A 17 -16.33 -6.20 9.73
CA ASP A 17 -16.76 -6.16 8.33
C ASP A 17 -18.21 -6.63 8.21
N PRO A 18 -19.13 -5.90 7.56
CA PRO A 18 -20.51 -6.31 7.39
C PRO A 18 -20.70 -7.50 6.45
N LEU A 19 -19.67 -7.87 5.65
CA LEU A 19 -19.74 -8.96 4.69
C LEU A 19 -19.37 -10.29 5.33
N ALA A 20 -20.28 -11.25 5.32
CA ALA A 20 -20.03 -12.59 5.88
C ALA A 20 -18.79 -13.27 5.30
N ALA A 21 -18.54 -13.14 3.99
CA ALA A 21 -17.36 -13.71 3.35
C ALA A 21 -16.04 -13.13 3.89
N ALA A 22 -15.99 -11.82 4.22
CA ALA A 22 -14.82 -11.19 4.82
C ALA A 22 -14.62 -11.67 6.27
N GLN A 23 -15.70 -11.80 7.02
CA GLN A 23 -15.69 -12.37 8.37
C GLN A 23 -15.18 -13.81 8.38
N ASP A 24 -15.65 -14.64 7.45
CA ASP A 24 -15.22 -16.03 7.33
C ASP A 24 -13.73 -16.15 6.98
N ASN A 25 -13.24 -15.30 6.09
CA ASN A 25 -11.80 -15.22 5.77
C ASN A 25 -10.98 -14.84 7.01
N ALA A 26 -11.46 -13.90 7.83
CA ALA A 26 -10.78 -13.51 9.06
C ALA A 26 -10.74 -14.66 10.08
N ARG A 27 -11.86 -15.37 10.26
CA ARG A 27 -11.93 -16.56 11.14
C ARG A 27 -11.03 -17.69 10.66
N GLN A 28 -10.99 -17.95 9.34
CA GLN A 28 -10.07 -18.94 8.75
C GLN A 28 -8.60 -18.59 8.95
N ALA A 29 -8.28 -17.29 9.00
CA ALA A 29 -6.95 -16.80 9.34
C ALA A 29 -6.62 -16.90 10.85
N GLY A 30 -7.54 -17.38 11.70
CA GLY A 30 -7.35 -17.58 13.13
C GLY A 30 -7.73 -16.39 14.00
N ILE A 31 -8.41 -15.38 13.46
CA ILE A 31 -8.90 -14.24 14.24
C ILE A 31 -10.23 -14.62 14.89
N GLU A 32 -10.30 -14.53 16.23
CA GLU A 32 -11.50 -14.90 16.99
C GLU A 32 -12.48 -13.72 17.15
N HIS A 33 -11.94 -12.49 17.28
CA HIS A 33 -12.74 -11.28 17.46
C HIS A 33 -13.19 -10.72 16.10
N VAL A 34 -14.29 -11.28 15.57
CA VAL A 34 -14.83 -10.91 14.25
C VAL A 34 -16.29 -10.50 14.38
N PHE A 35 -16.60 -9.27 13.98
CA PHE A 35 -17.90 -8.62 14.17
C PHE A 35 -18.48 -8.11 12.84
N ASP A 36 -19.80 -8.00 12.76
CA ASP A 36 -20.51 -7.38 11.63
C ASP A 36 -20.60 -5.86 11.76
N SER A 37 -20.55 -5.37 13.00
CA SER A 37 -20.57 -3.96 13.38
C SER A 37 -19.59 -3.73 14.53
N ALA A 38 -19.06 -2.52 14.66
CA ALA A 38 -18.05 -2.22 15.67
C ALA A 38 -18.68 -2.24 17.07
N PRO A 39 -18.33 -3.22 17.93
CA PRO A 39 -18.73 -3.19 19.34
C PRO A 39 -17.92 -2.12 20.07
N GLY A 40 -18.47 -1.57 21.15
CA GLY A 40 -17.81 -0.52 21.93
C GLY A 40 -16.40 -0.86 22.39
N GLU A 41 -16.14 -2.12 22.73
CA GLU A 41 -14.81 -2.60 23.12
C GLU A 41 -13.78 -2.55 21.97
N ALA A 42 -14.19 -2.78 20.70
CA ALA A 42 -13.30 -2.69 19.56
C ALA A 42 -12.87 -1.24 19.26
N LEU A 43 -13.65 -0.26 19.70
CA LEU A 43 -13.33 1.16 19.55
C LEU A 43 -12.37 1.68 20.62
N LEU A 44 -12.01 0.84 21.59
CA LEU A 44 -11.01 1.13 22.63
C LEU A 44 -9.63 0.54 22.29
N ALA A 45 -9.46 -0.03 21.09
CA ALA A 45 -8.17 -0.56 20.63
C ALA A 45 -7.10 0.54 20.56
N ASP A 46 -5.84 0.17 20.78
CA ASP A 46 -4.71 1.11 20.65
C ASP A 46 -4.58 1.67 19.24
N LEU A 47 -4.93 0.87 18.22
CA LEU A 47 -4.91 1.25 16.82
C LEU A 47 -6.16 0.76 16.10
N ILE A 48 -6.84 1.66 15.43
CA ILE A 48 -8.00 1.39 14.58
C ILE A 48 -7.61 1.63 13.12
N VAL A 49 -7.61 0.56 12.31
CA VAL A 49 -7.31 0.65 10.88
C VAL A 49 -8.60 0.88 10.10
N LEU A 50 -8.70 2.02 9.42
CA LEU A 50 -9.80 2.32 8.51
C LEU A 50 -9.47 1.80 7.11
N ALA A 51 -9.96 0.59 6.80
CA ALA A 51 -9.76 -0.09 5.51
C ALA A 51 -11.07 -0.14 4.71
N ILE A 52 -11.71 1.01 4.53
CA ILE A 52 -13.01 1.15 3.88
C ILE A 52 -12.90 1.98 2.60
N LYS A 53 -13.83 1.78 1.67
CA LYS A 53 -13.86 2.54 0.41
C LYS A 53 -14.24 4.01 0.66
N PRO A 54 -13.64 4.99 -0.04
CA PRO A 54 -13.95 6.41 0.15
C PRO A 54 -15.45 6.74 0.07
N GLN A 55 -16.18 6.08 -0.84
CA GLN A 55 -17.60 6.32 -1.10
C GLN A 55 -18.51 6.03 0.09
N ILE A 56 -18.12 5.08 0.95
CA ILE A 56 -18.92 4.68 2.12
C ILE A 56 -18.37 5.22 3.44
N THR A 57 -17.21 5.91 3.42
CA THR A 57 -16.51 6.34 4.64
C THR A 57 -17.40 7.16 5.56
N LYS A 58 -18.13 8.15 5.04
CA LYS A 58 -19.03 8.97 5.84
C LYS A 58 -20.10 8.11 6.57
N ALA A 59 -20.75 7.22 5.84
CA ALA A 59 -21.80 6.36 6.39
C ALA A 59 -21.25 5.37 7.43
N ALA A 60 -20.02 4.87 7.23
CA ALA A 60 -19.37 3.92 8.12
C ALA A 60 -18.86 4.60 9.42
N LEU A 61 -18.33 5.82 9.33
CA LEU A 61 -17.71 6.49 10.48
C LEU A 61 -18.70 7.31 11.32
N GLN A 62 -19.76 7.86 10.72
CA GLN A 62 -20.72 8.70 11.44
C GLN A 62 -21.34 8.01 12.68
N PRO A 63 -21.70 6.71 12.66
CA PRO A 63 -22.18 6.02 13.85
C PRO A 63 -21.12 5.88 14.95
N LEU A 64 -19.82 5.98 14.62
CA LEU A 64 -18.71 5.81 15.56
C LEU A 64 -18.26 7.14 16.19
N ALA A 65 -18.84 8.25 15.76
CA ALA A 65 -18.45 9.58 16.21
C ALA A 65 -18.56 9.73 17.74
N GLY A 66 -17.45 10.16 18.36
CA GLY A 66 -17.35 10.34 19.80
C GLY A 66 -17.28 9.05 20.64
N GLN A 67 -17.11 7.89 19.99
CA GLN A 67 -17.04 6.59 20.69
C GLN A 67 -15.62 6.02 20.77
N LEU A 68 -14.65 6.63 20.10
CA LEU A 68 -13.26 6.15 20.14
C LEU A 68 -12.65 6.38 21.53
N GLY A 69 -11.78 5.46 21.94
CA GLY A 69 -10.99 5.61 23.16
C GLY A 69 -10.07 6.84 23.07
N THR A 70 -9.84 7.49 24.21
CA THR A 70 -9.02 8.71 24.30
C THR A 70 -7.54 8.47 23.90
N HIS A 71 -7.11 7.23 23.84
CA HIS A 71 -5.75 6.82 23.44
C HIS A 71 -5.71 6.11 22.08
N SER A 72 -6.88 5.86 21.48
CA SER A 72 -6.96 5.14 20.21
C SER A 72 -6.36 5.97 19.07
N LEU A 73 -5.40 5.39 18.37
CA LEU A 73 -4.83 5.94 17.15
C LEU A 73 -5.64 5.43 15.95
N VAL A 74 -5.92 6.30 15.00
CA VAL A 74 -6.62 5.95 13.75
C VAL A 74 -5.60 5.91 12.61
N LEU A 75 -5.43 4.75 12.00
CA LEU A 75 -4.61 4.55 10.80
C LEU A 75 -5.54 4.42 9.59
N SER A 76 -5.57 5.44 8.74
CA SER A 76 -6.47 5.46 7.58
C SER A 76 -5.74 5.14 6.29
N ILE A 77 -6.20 4.07 5.61
CA ILE A 77 -5.80 3.77 4.21
C ILE A 77 -6.81 4.31 3.19
N VAL A 78 -7.76 5.15 3.63
CA VAL A 78 -8.81 5.69 2.76
C VAL A 78 -8.23 6.76 1.84
N ALA A 79 -8.24 6.48 0.54
CA ALA A 79 -7.74 7.44 -0.46
C ALA A 79 -8.64 8.69 -0.54
N GLY A 80 -8.02 9.86 -0.75
CA GLY A 80 -8.73 11.10 -1.07
C GLY A 80 -9.50 11.75 0.09
N ILE A 81 -9.41 11.24 1.34
CA ILE A 81 -10.02 11.87 2.51
C ILE A 81 -8.89 12.32 3.45
N ASN A 82 -8.80 13.62 3.71
CA ASN A 82 -7.76 14.20 4.54
C ASN A 82 -8.01 13.97 6.05
N ALA A 83 -6.97 14.17 6.86
CA ALA A 83 -7.01 13.96 8.31
C ALA A 83 -8.08 14.82 9.00
N GLU A 84 -8.25 16.07 8.56
CA GLU A 84 -9.24 17.00 9.10
C GLU A 84 -10.67 16.50 8.89
N SER A 85 -10.98 16.02 7.68
CA SER A 85 -12.27 15.42 7.35
C SER A 85 -12.53 14.13 8.14
N LEU A 86 -11.51 13.30 8.33
CA LEU A 86 -11.61 12.09 9.15
C LEU A 86 -11.87 12.44 10.62
N ALA A 87 -11.15 13.42 11.18
CA ALA A 87 -11.36 13.89 12.53
C ALA A 87 -12.80 14.39 12.73
N ALA A 88 -13.30 15.22 11.81
CA ALA A 88 -14.68 15.71 11.85
C ALA A 88 -15.71 14.58 11.78
N LEU A 89 -15.51 13.57 10.93
CA LEU A 89 -16.41 12.41 10.81
C LEU A 89 -16.41 11.54 12.06
N LEU A 90 -15.29 11.44 12.76
CA LEU A 90 -15.13 10.66 13.99
C LEU A 90 -15.48 11.46 15.26
N GLY A 91 -15.81 12.75 15.12
CA GLY A 91 -16.11 13.62 16.25
C GLY A 91 -14.90 13.91 17.14
N LEU A 92 -13.68 13.87 16.56
CA LEU A 92 -12.45 14.23 17.25
C LEU A 92 -12.25 15.75 17.26
N SER A 93 -11.64 16.29 18.33
CA SER A 93 -11.39 17.73 18.48
C SER A 93 -10.31 18.25 17.53
N ASP A 94 -9.41 17.37 17.10
CA ASP A 94 -8.23 17.70 16.28
C ASP A 94 -7.76 16.46 15.50
N THR A 95 -6.67 16.60 14.76
CA THR A 95 -6.05 15.52 13.98
C THR A 95 -5.00 14.72 14.75
N GLY A 96 -4.83 15.00 16.04
CA GLY A 96 -3.78 14.41 16.88
C GLY A 96 -3.83 12.90 17.07
N HIS A 97 -4.91 12.26 16.63
CA HIS A 97 -5.11 10.82 16.70
C HIS A 97 -5.10 10.14 15.32
N ILE A 98 -4.80 10.87 14.23
CA ILE A 98 -4.94 10.34 12.87
C ILE A 98 -3.58 10.27 12.17
N ILE A 99 -3.24 9.07 11.73
CA ILE A 99 -2.18 8.81 10.76
C ILE A 99 -2.85 8.39 9.46
N ARG A 100 -2.52 9.10 8.38
CA ARG A 100 -2.93 8.70 7.05
C ARG A 100 -1.84 7.85 6.40
N CYS A 101 -2.25 6.86 5.64
CA CYS A 101 -1.31 6.10 4.84
C CYS A 101 -1.89 5.76 3.47
N MET A 102 -0.99 5.60 2.51
CA MET A 102 -1.32 5.19 1.14
C MET A 102 -0.51 3.96 0.79
N PRO A 103 -1.07 2.76 1.02
CA PRO A 103 -0.46 1.51 0.61
C PRO A 103 -0.62 1.26 -0.89
N SER A 104 0.15 0.31 -1.41
CA SER A 104 0.05 -0.18 -2.78
C SER A 104 -0.38 -1.64 -2.85
N THR A 105 -0.96 -2.06 -3.99
CA THR A 105 -1.51 -3.41 -4.17
C THR A 105 -0.50 -4.56 -4.00
N PRO A 106 0.83 -4.41 -4.27
CA PRO A 106 1.80 -5.46 -3.96
C PRO A 106 1.91 -5.85 -2.47
N ALA A 107 1.28 -5.09 -1.57
CA ALA A 107 1.08 -5.48 -0.17
C ALA A 107 0.41 -6.87 -0.03
N LEU A 108 -0.38 -7.30 -1.01
CA LEU A 108 -1.00 -8.64 -1.04
C LEU A 108 0.01 -9.80 -1.07
N VAL A 109 1.24 -9.52 -1.48
CA VAL A 109 2.35 -10.48 -1.54
C VAL A 109 3.53 -10.05 -0.66
N GLY A 110 3.33 -9.11 0.28
CA GLY A 110 4.35 -8.64 1.19
C GLY A 110 5.38 -7.65 0.59
N GLU A 111 5.16 -7.18 -0.63
CA GLU A 111 6.06 -6.28 -1.38
C GLU A 111 5.41 -4.90 -1.60
N GLY A 112 4.57 -4.49 -0.67
CA GLY A 112 3.92 -3.19 -0.72
C GLY A 112 4.88 -2.03 -0.45
N MET A 113 4.51 -0.85 -0.95
CA MET A 113 5.10 0.42 -0.51
C MET A 113 4.00 1.27 0.08
N THR A 114 4.23 1.80 1.27
CA THR A 114 3.24 2.63 1.99
C THR A 114 3.84 3.98 2.34
N GLY A 115 3.24 5.06 1.84
CA GLY A 115 3.48 6.40 2.38
C GLY A 115 2.69 6.62 3.66
N LEU A 116 3.32 7.23 4.67
CA LEU A 116 2.73 7.53 5.97
C LEU A 116 2.81 9.04 6.23
N PHE A 117 1.72 9.62 6.69
CA PHE A 117 1.66 11.00 7.16
C PHE A 117 1.00 11.06 8.54
N ALA A 118 1.62 11.79 9.45
CA ALA A 118 1.05 12.17 10.74
C ALA A 118 1.10 13.70 10.90
N SER A 119 0.00 14.31 11.33
CA SER A 119 0.04 15.71 11.75
C SER A 119 1.04 15.87 12.92
N ARG A 120 1.52 17.09 13.16
CA ARG A 120 2.47 17.34 14.25
C ARG A 120 1.93 16.89 15.62
N GLU A 121 0.64 16.93 15.79
CA GLU A 121 -0.06 16.53 17.02
C GLU A 121 -0.28 15.00 17.10
N ALA A 122 -0.44 14.30 15.96
CA ALA A 122 -0.56 12.84 15.88
C ALA A 122 0.73 12.06 16.10
N GLY A 123 1.83 12.77 16.24
CA GLY A 123 3.16 12.17 16.10
C GLY A 123 3.82 11.80 17.40
N SER A 124 3.13 11.15 18.39
CA SER A 124 3.89 10.48 19.44
C SER A 124 4.83 9.44 18.81
N ALA A 125 6.03 9.30 19.35
CA ALA A 125 7.01 8.32 18.85
C ALA A 125 6.42 6.90 18.85
N GLU A 126 5.64 6.57 19.87
CA GLU A 126 4.99 5.28 20.03
C GLU A 126 3.90 5.06 18.97
N GLY A 127 3.07 6.07 18.70
CA GLY A 127 2.01 6.00 17.69
C GLY A 127 2.57 5.82 16.28
N LYS A 128 3.63 6.56 15.93
CA LYS A 128 4.35 6.38 14.67
C LYS A 128 4.97 4.99 14.55
N ALA A 129 5.63 4.51 15.59
CA ALA A 129 6.24 3.19 15.60
C ALA A 129 5.19 2.08 15.45
N LEU A 130 4.02 2.22 16.07
CA LEU A 130 2.92 1.26 15.93
C LEU A 130 2.36 1.24 14.50
N ALA A 131 2.09 2.41 13.92
CA ALA A 131 1.61 2.53 12.54
C ALA A 131 2.62 1.95 11.53
N GLU A 132 3.90 2.28 11.68
CA GLU A 132 4.98 1.76 10.85
C GLU A 132 5.10 0.24 10.98
N ARG A 133 5.07 -0.29 12.20
CA ARG A 133 5.10 -1.74 12.46
C ARG A 133 3.93 -2.46 11.78
N VAL A 134 2.72 -1.88 11.83
CA VAL A 134 1.54 -2.45 11.17
C VAL A 134 1.71 -2.44 9.65
N MET A 135 2.12 -1.33 9.06
CA MET A 135 2.24 -1.23 7.60
C MET A 135 3.47 -1.98 7.06
N SER A 136 4.56 -2.07 7.83
CA SER A 136 5.74 -2.86 7.47
C SER A 136 5.48 -4.37 7.45
N SER A 137 4.36 -4.84 8.02
CA SER A 137 3.95 -6.25 7.93
C SER A 137 3.58 -6.70 6.50
N VAL A 138 3.43 -5.75 5.57
CA VAL A 138 3.04 -6.03 4.18
C VAL A 138 3.95 -5.34 3.15
N GLY A 139 5.13 -4.85 3.56
CA GLY A 139 6.11 -4.22 2.67
C GLY A 139 6.97 -3.17 3.37
N GLN A 140 7.34 -2.13 2.64
CA GLN A 140 8.16 -1.03 3.15
C GLN A 140 7.33 0.23 3.38
N CYS A 141 7.83 1.11 4.25
CA CYS A 141 7.19 2.37 4.60
C CYS A 141 8.11 3.56 4.36
N VAL A 142 7.51 4.71 4.03
CA VAL A 142 8.17 6.01 4.01
C VAL A 142 7.28 7.06 4.69
N TRP A 143 7.87 7.85 5.59
CA TRP A 143 7.18 9.00 6.17
C TRP A 143 7.32 10.21 5.26
N VAL A 144 6.21 10.90 5.04
CA VAL A 144 6.17 12.17 4.31
C VAL A 144 5.92 13.32 5.27
N GLU A 145 6.40 14.52 4.89
CA GLU A 145 6.35 15.70 5.76
C GLU A 145 5.00 16.43 5.68
N ASN A 146 4.39 16.45 4.51
CA ASN A 146 3.11 17.12 4.27
C ASN A 146 2.06 16.10 3.86
N GLU A 147 0.81 16.33 4.24
CA GLU A 147 -0.30 15.49 3.85
C GLU A 147 -0.49 15.40 2.33
N SER A 148 -0.23 16.50 1.62
CA SER A 148 -0.29 16.57 0.16
C SER A 148 0.73 15.67 -0.54
N ASP A 149 1.81 15.29 0.12
CA ASP A 149 2.83 14.40 -0.46
C ASP A 149 2.27 12.98 -0.65
N LEU A 150 1.17 12.62 0.05
CA LEU A 150 0.45 11.37 -0.20
C LEU A 150 -0.16 11.29 -1.62
N ASP A 151 -0.41 12.42 -2.28
CA ASP A 151 -0.85 12.43 -3.68
C ASP A 151 0.30 11.99 -4.60
N VAL A 152 1.54 12.40 -4.30
CA VAL A 152 2.74 11.94 -4.99
C VAL A 152 2.96 10.44 -4.73
N VAL A 153 2.82 10.00 -3.49
CA VAL A 153 2.87 8.56 -3.14
C VAL A 153 1.82 7.78 -3.93
N THR A 154 0.60 8.32 -4.03
CA THR A 154 -0.47 7.70 -4.82
C THR A 154 -0.08 7.54 -6.29
N ALA A 155 0.46 8.59 -6.90
CA ALA A 155 0.89 8.55 -8.30
C ALA A 155 2.04 7.57 -8.55
N ILE A 156 3.04 7.53 -7.64
CA ILE A 156 4.26 6.73 -7.83
C ILE A 156 4.06 5.27 -7.40
N SER A 157 3.59 5.02 -6.17
CA SER A 157 3.50 3.66 -5.63
C SER A 157 2.08 3.10 -5.59
N GLY A 158 1.07 3.92 -5.42
CA GLY A 158 -0.33 3.50 -5.46
C GLY A 158 -0.76 3.06 -6.86
N SER A 159 -0.50 3.91 -7.86
CA SER A 159 -0.81 3.65 -9.28
C SER A 159 0.31 2.91 -10.02
N GLY A 160 1.55 3.04 -9.55
CA GLY A 160 2.76 2.49 -10.17
C GLY A 160 2.67 1.01 -10.59
N PRO A 161 2.09 0.11 -9.79
CA PRO A 161 1.93 -1.28 -10.21
C PRO A 161 1.23 -1.45 -11.56
N ALA A 162 0.25 -0.59 -11.88
CA ALA A 162 -0.44 -0.64 -13.18
C ALA A 162 0.50 -0.29 -14.35
N TYR A 163 1.47 0.61 -14.14
CA TYR A 163 2.46 0.97 -15.16
C TYR A 163 3.39 -0.20 -15.47
N PHE A 164 3.84 -0.90 -14.43
CA PHE A 164 4.65 -2.11 -14.58
C PHE A 164 3.86 -3.25 -15.24
N PHE A 165 2.57 -3.42 -14.90
CA PHE A 165 1.73 -4.43 -15.56
C PHE A 165 1.55 -4.12 -17.04
N LEU A 166 1.32 -2.87 -17.41
CA LEU A 166 1.24 -2.46 -18.81
C LEU A 166 2.55 -2.72 -19.55
N PHE A 167 3.70 -2.46 -18.92
CA PHE A 167 5.01 -2.73 -19.52
C PHE A 167 5.25 -4.23 -19.73
N ILE A 168 4.90 -5.07 -18.72
CA ILE A 168 4.97 -6.54 -18.83
C ILE A 168 4.06 -7.06 -19.94
N GLU A 169 2.83 -6.54 -20.04
CA GLU A 169 1.87 -6.86 -21.08
C GLU A 169 2.45 -6.52 -22.46
N SER A 170 2.93 -5.29 -22.65
CA SER A 170 3.53 -4.83 -23.91
C SER A 170 4.74 -5.66 -24.35
N LEU A 171 5.63 -6.03 -23.42
CA LEU A 171 6.77 -6.92 -23.71
C LEU A 171 6.31 -8.32 -24.12
N THR A 172 5.27 -8.83 -23.47
CA THR A 172 4.68 -10.13 -23.78
C THR A 172 4.10 -10.14 -25.19
N ASP A 173 3.30 -9.12 -25.52
CA ASP A 173 2.66 -8.97 -26.82
C ASP A 173 3.68 -8.79 -27.96
N ALA A 174 4.73 -7.99 -27.72
CA ALA A 174 5.81 -7.83 -28.67
C ALA A 174 6.54 -9.17 -28.97
N ALA A 175 6.80 -9.95 -27.94
CA ALA A 175 7.44 -11.26 -28.12
C ALA A 175 6.54 -12.24 -28.90
N ILE A 176 5.23 -12.22 -28.66
CA ILE A 176 4.26 -13.04 -29.44
C ILE A 176 4.20 -12.56 -30.89
N ALA A 177 4.17 -11.26 -31.13
CA ALA A 177 4.20 -10.69 -32.48
C ALA A 177 5.46 -11.08 -33.29
N LEU A 178 6.58 -11.31 -32.59
CA LEU A 178 7.84 -11.81 -33.16
C LEU A 178 7.85 -13.35 -33.33
N GLY A 179 6.75 -14.05 -33.05
CA GLY A 179 6.60 -15.50 -33.29
C GLY A 179 6.88 -16.39 -32.07
N MET A 180 7.08 -15.82 -30.89
CA MET A 180 7.25 -16.60 -29.66
C MET A 180 5.90 -17.17 -29.19
N ASN A 181 5.91 -18.38 -28.61
CA ASN A 181 4.69 -18.88 -27.95
C ASN A 181 4.38 -18.06 -26.69
N GLY A 182 3.08 -17.90 -26.39
CA GLY A 182 2.59 -17.01 -25.34
C GLY A 182 3.09 -17.38 -23.93
N GLU A 183 3.27 -18.65 -23.60
CA GLU A 183 3.78 -19.09 -22.30
C GLU A 183 5.23 -18.63 -22.10
N SER A 184 6.09 -18.84 -23.07
CA SER A 184 7.49 -18.40 -23.04
C SER A 184 7.61 -16.88 -23.03
N ALA A 185 6.82 -16.19 -23.85
CA ALA A 185 6.77 -14.74 -23.89
C ALA A 185 6.45 -14.14 -22.51
N ARG A 186 5.36 -14.63 -21.90
CA ARG A 186 4.95 -14.21 -20.55
C ARG A 186 6.02 -14.50 -19.50
N LYS A 187 6.61 -15.69 -19.52
CA LYS A 187 7.67 -16.08 -18.56
C LYS A 187 8.88 -15.19 -18.66
N LEU A 188 9.31 -14.86 -19.88
CA LEU A 188 10.44 -13.93 -20.12
C LEU A 188 10.13 -12.53 -19.60
N ALA A 189 8.98 -11.95 -19.94
CA ALA A 189 8.60 -10.60 -19.54
C ALA A 189 8.50 -10.47 -18.01
N LEU A 190 7.82 -11.41 -17.35
CA LEU A 190 7.68 -11.41 -15.89
C LEU A 190 9.02 -11.56 -15.18
N GLN A 191 9.86 -12.52 -15.60
CA GLN A 191 11.14 -12.76 -14.94
C GLN A 191 12.12 -11.60 -15.18
N THR A 192 12.04 -10.96 -16.32
CA THR A 192 12.87 -9.77 -16.63
C THR A 192 12.47 -8.61 -15.72
N ALA A 193 11.19 -8.30 -15.59
CA ALA A 193 10.70 -7.23 -14.71
C ALA A 193 11.09 -7.48 -13.24
N LEU A 194 10.86 -8.71 -12.75
CA LEU A 194 11.22 -9.12 -11.40
C LEU A 194 12.72 -8.99 -11.16
N GLY A 195 13.55 -9.52 -12.08
CA GLY A 195 15.01 -9.53 -11.96
C GLY A 195 15.59 -8.12 -11.97
N ALA A 196 15.12 -7.26 -12.88
CA ALA A 196 15.58 -5.87 -12.98
C ALA A 196 15.23 -5.08 -11.71
N SER A 197 13.98 -5.20 -11.21
CA SER A 197 13.54 -4.52 -9.99
C SER A 197 14.34 -5.00 -8.77
N ARG A 198 14.56 -6.31 -8.66
CA ARG A 198 15.34 -6.86 -7.55
C ARG A 198 16.81 -6.46 -7.61
N LEU A 199 17.42 -6.44 -8.81
CA LEU A 199 18.79 -5.95 -8.99
C LEU A 199 18.89 -4.49 -8.54
N ALA A 200 17.97 -3.64 -8.97
CA ALA A 200 17.94 -2.24 -8.59
C ALA A 200 17.78 -2.05 -7.07
N SER A 201 16.95 -2.87 -6.41
CA SER A 201 16.73 -2.78 -4.95
C SER A 201 17.94 -3.23 -4.12
N LEU A 202 18.81 -4.08 -4.64
CA LEU A 202 20.00 -4.60 -3.96
C LEU A 202 21.28 -3.87 -4.33
N SER A 203 21.27 -3.07 -5.39
CA SER A 203 22.43 -2.32 -5.86
C SER A 203 22.59 -1.01 -5.08
N SER A 204 23.84 -0.58 -4.92
CA SER A 204 24.18 0.78 -4.50
C SER A 204 24.21 1.77 -5.67
N GLU A 205 24.14 1.29 -6.93
CA GLU A 205 24.09 2.12 -8.12
C GLU A 205 22.65 2.60 -8.38
N ASP A 206 22.53 3.80 -8.93
CA ASP A 206 21.22 4.33 -9.34
C ASP A 206 20.70 3.63 -10.63
N ALA A 207 19.40 3.79 -10.89
CA ALA A 207 18.75 3.16 -12.03
C ALA A 207 19.34 3.59 -13.39
N ALA A 208 19.84 4.83 -13.50
CA ALA A 208 20.47 5.34 -14.72
C ALA A 208 21.80 4.62 -15.01
N THR A 209 22.60 4.42 -13.97
CA THR A 209 23.85 3.66 -14.05
C THR A 209 23.61 2.19 -14.39
N LEU A 210 22.64 1.55 -13.71
CA LEU A 210 22.28 0.16 -14.02
C LEU A 210 21.79 0.00 -15.47
N ARG A 211 20.97 0.92 -15.97
CA ARG A 211 20.54 0.95 -17.38
C ARG A 211 21.73 1.06 -18.32
N LYS A 212 22.66 1.96 -18.04
CA LYS A 212 23.88 2.15 -18.85
C LYS A 212 24.73 0.88 -18.89
N ASN A 213 24.87 0.19 -17.77
CA ASN A 213 25.69 -1.03 -17.66
C ASN A 213 25.19 -2.18 -18.53
N VAL A 214 23.88 -2.19 -18.87
CA VAL A 214 23.26 -3.20 -19.76
C VAL A 214 23.00 -2.66 -21.18
N THR A 215 23.52 -1.48 -21.52
CA THR A 215 23.34 -0.83 -22.84
C THR A 215 24.65 -0.76 -23.58
N SER A 216 24.91 -1.75 -24.42
CA SER A 216 26.11 -1.76 -25.26
C SER A 216 25.93 -0.86 -26.49
N PRO A 217 26.99 -0.09 -26.90
CA PRO A 217 26.94 0.74 -28.10
C PRO A 217 26.62 -0.08 -29.37
N GLY A 218 25.66 0.38 -30.15
CA GLY A 218 25.18 -0.30 -31.36
C GLY A 218 24.32 -1.53 -31.11
N GLY A 219 24.05 -1.87 -29.82
CA GLY A 219 23.29 -3.06 -29.43
C GLY A 219 21.76 -2.88 -29.48
N THR A 220 21.06 -3.98 -29.34
CA THR A 220 19.56 -4.02 -29.31
C THR A 220 19.00 -3.17 -28.19
N THR A 221 19.65 -3.15 -27.02
CA THR A 221 19.21 -2.34 -25.86
C THR A 221 19.26 -0.86 -26.17
N GLU A 222 20.33 -0.37 -26.81
CA GLU A 222 20.45 1.04 -27.18
C GLU A 222 19.35 1.47 -28.15
N GLN A 223 19.05 0.64 -29.17
CA GLN A 223 17.98 0.93 -30.13
C GLN A 223 16.60 1.00 -29.44
N ALA A 224 16.33 0.10 -28.49
CA ALA A 224 15.07 0.12 -27.73
C ALA A 224 14.96 1.36 -26.83
N ILE A 225 16.05 1.73 -26.12
CA ILE A 225 16.07 2.94 -25.27
C ILE A 225 15.85 4.19 -26.12
N GLN A 226 16.52 4.32 -27.29
CA GLN A 226 16.31 5.45 -28.21
C GLN A 226 14.84 5.55 -28.68
N ALA A 227 14.18 4.41 -28.92
CA ALA A 227 12.76 4.40 -29.30
C ALA A 227 11.85 4.90 -28.14
N PHE A 228 12.14 4.52 -26.89
CA PHE A 228 11.41 5.02 -25.72
C PHE A 228 11.64 6.52 -25.52
N GLU A 229 12.88 6.98 -25.57
CA GLU A 229 13.23 8.40 -25.44
C GLU A 229 12.59 9.27 -26.55
N ALA A 230 12.50 8.75 -27.79
CA ALA A 230 11.81 9.43 -28.88
C ALA A 230 10.28 9.50 -28.69
N ALA A 231 9.71 8.65 -27.86
CA ALA A 231 8.30 8.64 -27.48
C ALA A 231 8.00 9.35 -26.14
N ASP A 232 9.01 10.04 -25.58
CA ASP A 232 8.92 10.71 -24.26
C ASP A 232 8.52 9.77 -23.12
N ILE A 233 9.05 8.52 -23.13
CA ILE A 233 8.82 7.51 -22.09
C ILE A 233 10.09 7.35 -21.23
#